data_5279b80155977fb07dfca8136ccfab84
#
_entry.id   5279b80155977fb07dfca8136ccfab84
#
_cell.length_a   1.000
_cell.length_b   1.000
_cell.length_c   1.000
_cell.angle_alpha   90.00
_cell.angle_beta   90.00
_cell.angle_gamma   90.00
#
_symmetry.space_group_name_H-M   'P 1'
#
loop_
_entity.id
_entity.type
_entity.pdbx_description
1 polymer ?
#
loop_
_entity_poly.entity_id
_entity_poly.type
_entity_poly.pdbx_seq_one_letter_code
_entity_poly.pdbx_strand_id
1 'polypeptide(L)'
;RLIENTQIPEWKEQDDGTLFVTLELKDLIDMNQEYELILLITPASGETIRYYTRIISQEDYHVTDKLEFVKDFTIKTFDKEAARSLTKYLESNSSGDNTNLGKVTIHSSLPITAKTDPQITIREIDEQTGSFVTDFYVTTSDAETENLYHVQEYYRLRYTSDRNYLLNYERTMDQVFRENG
;
A
#
# COMPACT_ATOMS: atom_id res chain seq x y z
N ARG A 1 25.67 -0.98 14.88
CA ARG A 1 25.62 -1.45 16.28
C ARG A 1 24.31 -2.22 16.45
N LEU A 2 24.39 -3.45 17.00
CA LEU A 2 23.19 -4.18 17.44
C LEU A 2 22.60 -3.48 18.67
N ILE A 3 21.33 -3.14 18.61
CA ILE A 3 20.59 -2.50 19.72
C ILE A 3 19.89 -3.57 20.53
N GLU A 4 19.09 -4.42 19.86
CA GLU A 4 18.31 -5.46 20.50
C GLU A 4 18.34 -6.75 19.67
N ASN A 5 18.24 -7.90 20.36
CA ASN A 5 18.02 -9.20 19.71
C ASN A 5 17.02 -9.97 20.57
N THR A 6 15.80 -10.07 20.09
CA THR A 6 14.68 -10.68 20.81
C THR A 6 14.18 -11.90 20.05
N GLN A 7 14.04 -13.02 20.76
CA GLN A 7 13.38 -14.21 20.21
C GLN A 7 11.86 -14.05 20.32
N ILE A 8 11.16 -14.37 19.24
CA ILE A 8 9.70 -14.35 19.20
C ILE A 8 9.20 -15.72 19.69
N PRO A 9 8.58 -15.81 20.89
CA PRO A 9 8.17 -17.09 21.45
C PRO A 9 6.81 -17.57 20.90
N GLU A 10 5.96 -16.63 20.45
CA GLU A 10 4.57 -16.92 20.09
C GLU A 10 4.14 -16.16 18.83
N TRP A 11 3.35 -16.80 18.01
CA TRP A 11 2.66 -16.23 16.87
C TRP A 11 1.21 -16.74 16.81
N LYS A 12 0.36 -16.05 16.09
CA LYS A 12 -1.02 -16.44 15.81
C LYS A 12 -1.16 -16.73 14.33
N GLU A 13 -1.71 -17.89 14.01
CA GLU A 13 -2.13 -18.21 12.65
C GLU A 13 -3.56 -17.71 12.44
N GLN A 14 -3.79 -17.01 11.33
CA GLN A 14 -5.10 -16.55 10.91
C GLN A 14 -5.76 -17.60 9.99
N ASP A 15 -7.05 -17.45 9.74
CA ASP A 15 -7.85 -18.41 8.96
C ASP A 15 -7.36 -18.54 7.50
N ASP A 16 -6.65 -17.55 6.99
CA ASP A 16 -6.02 -17.54 5.66
C ASP A 16 -4.60 -18.14 5.61
N GLY A 17 -4.11 -18.66 6.75
CA GLY A 17 -2.76 -19.20 6.88
C GLY A 17 -1.69 -18.15 7.14
N THR A 18 -2.04 -16.87 7.27
CA THR A 18 -1.10 -15.79 7.60
C THR A 18 -0.67 -15.90 9.05
N LEU A 19 0.63 -15.73 9.31
CA LEU A 19 1.18 -15.68 10.67
C LEU A 19 1.24 -14.23 11.14
N PHE A 20 0.64 -13.98 12.30
CA PHE A 20 0.65 -12.68 12.95
C PHE A 20 1.50 -12.72 14.22
N VAL A 21 2.37 -11.72 14.37
CA VAL A 21 3.20 -11.57 15.56
C VAL A 21 3.24 -10.12 16.01
N THR A 22 3.20 -9.90 17.32
CA THR A 22 3.40 -8.59 17.93
C THR A 22 4.77 -8.57 18.60
N LEU A 23 5.57 -7.58 18.28
CA LEU A 23 6.89 -7.35 18.85
C LEU A 23 6.87 -6.10 19.71
N GLU A 24 7.42 -6.20 20.92
CA GLU A 24 7.70 -5.05 21.75
C GLU A 24 9.19 -4.76 21.72
N LEU A 25 9.56 -3.55 21.37
CA LEU A 25 10.93 -3.07 21.46
C LEU A 25 11.19 -2.65 22.92
N LYS A 26 12.17 -3.30 23.54
CA LYS A 26 12.49 -3.09 24.96
C LYS A 26 13.56 -2.04 25.18
N ASP A 27 14.44 -1.89 24.21
CA ASP A 27 15.52 -0.91 24.26
C ASP A 27 15.06 0.44 23.68
N LEU A 28 15.70 1.50 24.17
CA LEU A 28 15.40 2.87 23.75
C LEU A 28 15.73 3.07 22.28
N ILE A 29 14.75 3.61 21.56
CA ILE A 29 14.88 4.06 20.17
C ILE A 29 14.83 5.59 20.19
N ASP A 30 15.87 6.23 19.64
CA ASP A 30 15.90 7.68 19.51
C ASP A 30 14.87 8.17 18.51
N MET A 31 14.21 9.28 18.81
CA MET A 31 13.25 9.90 17.91
C MET A 31 13.93 10.35 16.60
N ASN A 32 13.25 10.16 15.49
CA ASN A 32 13.69 10.52 14.14
C ASN A 32 15.00 9.82 13.70
N GLN A 33 15.38 8.74 14.38
CA GLN A 33 16.51 7.91 13.99
C GLN A 33 15.98 6.65 13.29
N GLU A 34 16.56 6.35 12.12
CA GLU A 34 16.25 5.13 11.38
C GLU A 34 17.06 3.95 11.94
N TYR A 35 16.36 2.84 12.17
CA TYR A 35 16.94 1.55 12.57
C TYR A 35 16.58 0.46 11.58
N GLU A 36 17.52 -0.41 11.29
CA GLU A 36 17.27 -1.62 10.52
C GLU A 36 16.67 -2.70 11.42
N LEU A 37 15.53 -3.23 11.06
CA LEU A 37 14.91 -4.40 11.67
C LEU A 37 15.15 -5.61 10.78
N ILE A 38 15.78 -6.64 11.35
CA ILE A 38 16.05 -7.89 10.65
C ILE A 38 15.20 -9.00 11.28
N LEU A 39 14.25 -9.54 10.51
CA LEU A 39 13.49 -10.72 10.92
C LEU A 39 14.20 -11.98 10.44
N LEU A 40 14.48 -12.88 11.36
CA LEU A 40 15.07 -14.20 11.08
C LEU A 40 13.94 -15.25 11.20
N ILE A 41 13.56 -15.83 10.09
CA ILE A 41 12.50 -16.84 10.02
C ILE A 41 13.13 -18.17 9.67
N THR A 42 12.99 -19.17 10.56
CA THR A 42 13.47 -20.52 10.30
C THR A 42 12.26 -21.45 10.13
N PRO A 43 11.87 -21.77 8.89
CA PRO A 43 10.80 -22.72 8.63
C PRO A 43 11.20 -24.15 9.01
N ALA A 44 10.25 -25.07 8.97
CA ALA A 44 10.48 -26.49 9.27
C ALA A 44 11.53 -27.15 8.35
N SER A 45 11.78 -26.58 7.16
CA SER A 45 12.84 -27.01 6.25
C SER A 45 14.25 -26.76 6.79
N GLY A 46 14.41 -25.94 7.83
CA GLY A 46 15.66 -25.67 8.53
C GLY A 46 16.51 -24.54 7.91
N GLU A 47 16.17 -24.02 6.75
CA GLU A 47 16.91 -22.91 6.13
C GLU A 47 16.39 -21.56 6.62
N THR A 48 17.29 -20.74 7.21
CA THR A 48 16.91 -19.44 7.77
C THR A 48 16.80 -18.37 6.69
N ILE A 49 15.62 -17.76 6.61
CA ILE A 49 15.31 -16.64 5.73
C ILE A 49 15.50 -15.34 6.51
N ARG A 50 16.13 -14.35 5.89
CA ARG A 50 16.30 -13.01 6.46
C ARG A 50 15.42 -12.02 5.75
N TYR A 51 14.61 -11.32 6.53
CA TYR A 51 13.77 -10.23 6.04
C TYR A 51 14.26 -8.92 6.64
N TYR A 52 14.47 -7.92 5.80
CA TYR A 52 14.98 -6.61 6.19
C TYR A 52 13.90 -5.56 6.04
N THR A 53 13.68 -4.78 7.08
CA THR A 53 12.81 -3.61 7.04
C THR A 53 13.39 -2.51 7.93
N ARG A 54 12.74 -1.36 7.93
CA ARG A 54 13.17 -0.20 8.72
C ARG A 54 12.13 0.16 9.75
N ILE A 55 12.58 0.66 10.88
CA ILE A 55 11.73 1.24 11.92
C ILE A 55 12.26 2.63 12.28
N ILE A 56 11.33 3.54 12.51
CA ILE A 56 11.61 4.90 12.95
C ILE A 56 10.59 5.24 14.01
N SER A 57 11.04 5.76 15.16
CA SER A 57 10.17 6.36 16.16
C SER A 57 9.98 7.83 15.82
N GLN A 58 8.75 8.22 15.50
CA GLN A 58 8.41 9.58 15.08
C GLN A 58 7.16 10.06 15.80
N GLU A 59 6.92 11.37 15.78
CA GLU A 59 5.60 11.93 16.09
C GLU A 59 4.58 11.48 15.06
N ASP A 60 3.30 11.69 15.35
CA ASP A 60 2.22 11.34 14.43
C ASP A 60 2.30 12.19 13.16
N TYR A 61 2.77 11.59 12.06
CA TYR A 61 2.80 12.20 10.73
C TYR A 61 1.49 12.01 9.96
N HIS A 62 0.36 11.99 10.65
CA HIS A 62 -0.95 11.80 10.04
C HIS A 62 -1.03 10.51 9.20
N VAL A 63 -0.41 9.45 9.73
CA VAL A 63 -0.29 8.15 9.05
C VAL A 63 -1.66 7.59 8.74
N THR A 64 -2.56 7.60 9.74
CA THR A 64 -3.92 7.09 9.60
C THR A 64 -4.69 7.84 8.51
N ASP A 65 -4.68 9.17 8.54
CA ASP A 65 -5.38 9.99 7.55
C ASP A 65 -4.88 9.75 6.12
N LYS A 66 -3.56 9.59 5.97
CA LYS A 66 -2.94 9.31 4.67
C LYS A 66 -3.28 7.91 4.17
N LEU A 67 -3.26 6.90 5.05
CA LEU A 67 -3.63 5.51 4.69
C LEU A 67 -5.11 5.39 4.34
N GLU A 68 -6.00 6.02 5.10
CA GLU A 68 -7.44 6.04 4.80
C GLU A 68 -7.71 6.70 3.44
N PHE A 69 -7.00 7.80 3.15
CA PHE A 69 -7.08 8.44 1.84
C PHE A 69 -6.68 7.50 0.70
N VAL A 70 -5.52 6.81 0.82
CA VAL A 70 -5.05 5.84 -0.20
C VAL A 70 -6.07 4.73 -0.39
N LYS A 71 -6.57 4.15 0.70
CA LYS A 71 -7.58 3.08 0.67
C LYS A 71 -8.86 3.53 -0.02
N ASP A 72 -9.41 4.69 0.36
CA ASP A 72 -10.61 5.26 -0.24
C ASP A 72 -10.42 5.57 -1.72
N PHE A 73 -9.27 6.14 -2.07
CA PHE A 73 -8.93 6.46 -3.46
C PHE A 73 -8.85 5.21 -4.33
N THR A 74 -8.12 4.17 -3.90
CA THR A 74 -8.00 2.89 -4.59
C THR A 74 -9.38 2.25 -4.86
N ILE A 75 -10.29 2.31 -3.89
CA ILE A 75 -11.63 1.76 -4.04
C ILE A 75 -12.41 2.54 -5.10
N LYS A 76 -12.37 3.87 -5.04
CA LYS A 76 -13.17 4.76 -5.90
C LYS A 76 -12.69 4.83 -7.34
N THR A 77 -11.42 4.56 -7.62
CA THR A 77 -10.89 4.63 -9.00
C THR A 77 -11.51 3.62 -9.96
N PHE A 78 -12.14 2.57 -9.45
CA PHE A 78 -12.81 1.55 -10.26
C PHE A 78 -14.30 1.79 -10.47
N ASP A 79 -14.86 2.82 -9.83
CA ASP A 79 -16.23 3.27 -10.03
C ASP A 79 -16.22 4.63 -10.74
N LYS A 80 -16.87 4.67 -11.92
CA LYS A 80 -16.84 5.87 -12.78
C LYS A 80 -17.50 7.10 -12.13
N GLU A 81 -18.57 6.92 -11.37
CA GLU A 81 -19.25 8.02 -10.69
C GLU A 81 -18.46 8.46 -9.45
N ALA A 82 -17.95 7.51 -8.67
CA ALA A 82 -17.10 7.78 -7.52
C ALA A 82 -15.78 8.44 -7.94
N ALA A 83 -15.14 8.01 -9.02
CA ALA A 83 -13.90 8.55 -9.54
C ALA A 83 -14.00 10.05 -9.89
N ARG A 84 -15.16 10.54 -10.32
CA ARG A 84 -15.39 11.98 -10.57
C ARG A 84 -15.20 12.82 -9.31
N SER A 85 -15.52 12.27 -8.14
CA SER A 85 -15.32 12.94 -6.87
C SER A 85 -13.87 13.09 -6.47
N LEU A 86 -12.96 12.30 -7.07
CA LEU A 86 -11.53 12.31 -6.76
C LEU A 86 -10.79 13.52 -7.36
N THR A 87 -11.36 14.17 -8.37
CA THR A 87 -10.75 15.32 -9.04
C THR A 87 -10.43 16.48 -8.08
N LYS A 88 -11.22 16.63 -7.02
CA LYS A 88 -11.01 17.66 -5.99
C LYS A 88 -9.72 17.48 -5.17
N TYR A 89 -9.15 16.30 -5.19
CA TYR A 89 -7.91 15.97 -4.46
C TYR A 89 -6.66 16.15 -5.33
N LEU A 90 -6.83 16.35 -6.64
CA LEU A 90 -5.70 16.57 -7.53
C LEU A 90 -5.16 17.98 -7.32
N GLU A 91 -3.86 18.09 -7.19
CA GLU A 91 -3.22 19.39 -7.09
C GLU A 91 -3.19 20.04 -8.47
N SER A 92 -3.81 21.22 -8.59
CA SER A 92 -4.00 21.92 -9.87
C SER A 92 -2.94 23.01 -10.13
N ASN A 93 -1.80 22.98 -9.44
CA ASN A 93 -0.77 23.97 -9.64
C ASN A 93 0.15 23.63 -10.82
N SER A 94 0.86 24.66 -11.31
CA SER A 94 1.76 24.59 -12.46
C SER A 94 2.96 23.64 -12.30
N SER A 95 3.19 23.10 -11.13
CA SER A 95 4.20 22.09 -10.84
C SER A 95 3.60 20.68 -10.73
N GLY A 96 2.28 20.55 -10.71
CA GLY A 96 1.56 19.27 -10.71
C GLY A 96 1.49 18.71 -12.14
N ASP A 97 1.88 17.47 -12.30
CA ASP A 97 1.65 16.73 -13.53
C ASP A 97 0.16 16.40 -13.67
N ASN A 98 -0.56 17.20 -14.47
CA ASN A 98 -1.99 16.99 -14.74
C ASN A 98 -2.31 15.68 -15.48
N THR A 99 -1.30 14.88 -15.84
CA THR A 99 -1.51 13.53 -16.43
C THR A 99 -2.26 12.60 -15.50
N ASN A 100 -2.21 12.82 -14.18
CA ASN A 100 -2.90 12.00 -13.18
C ASN A 100 -4.43 12.02 -13.35
N LEU A 101 -5.01 13.17 -13.75
CA LEU A 101 -6.45 13.27 -13.98
C LEU A 101 -6.94 12.33 -15.08
N GLY A 102 -6.21 12.29 -16.20
CA GLY A 102 -6.52 11.37 -17.29
C GLY A 102 -6.39 9.90 -16.88
N LYS A 103 -5.34 9.57 -16.12
CA LYS A 103 -5.10 8.21 -15.62
C LYS A 103 -6.26 7.74 -14.72
N VAL A 104 -6.66 8.54 -13.75
CA VAL A 104 -7.75 8.20 -12.83
C VAL A 104 -9.09 8.03 -13.55
N THR A 105 -9.42 8.90 -14.50
CA THR A 105 -10.71 8.83 -15.25
C THR A 105 -10.77 7.70 -16.26
N ILE A 106 -9.66 7.34 -16.90
CA ILE A 106 -9.61 6.24 -17.87
C ILE A 106 -9.81 4.89 -17.18
N HIS A 107 -9.16 4.68 -16.04
CA HIS A 107 -9.21 3.40 -15.32
C HIS A 107 -10.55 3.12 -14.64
N SER A 108 -11.38 4.13 -14.41
CA SER A 108 -12.72 3.96 -13.83
C SER A 108 -13.76 3.33 -14.77
N SER A 109 -13.40 3.02 -16.02
CA SER A 109 -14.32 2.44 -17.01
C SER A 109 -14.23 0.91 -17.15
N LEU A 110 -13.33 0.25 -16.41
CA LEU A 110 -13.19 -1.21 -16.47
C LEU A 110 -14.33 -1.92 -15.73
N PRO A 111 -15.02 -2.88 -16.37
CA PRO A 111 -16.09 -3.65 -15.75
C PRO A 111 -15.49 -4.67 -14.76
N ILE A 112 -15.27 -4.25 -13.53
CA ILE A 112 -14.75 -5.11 -12.47
C ILE A 112 -15.87 -5.90 -11.83
N THR A 113 -15.69 -7.21 -11.74
CA THR A 113 -16.64 -8.15 -11.11
C THR A 113 -16.23 -8.55 -9.70
N ALA A 114 -14.93 -8.59 -9.41
CA ALA A 114 -14.39 -8.87 -8.09
C ALA A 114 -13.07 -8.14 -7.85
N LYS A 115 -12.74 -7.91 -6.60
CA LYS A 115 -11.50 -7.26 -6.17
C LYS A 115 -11.07 -7.79 -4.81
N THR A 116 -9.76 -8.06 -4.62
CA THR A 116 -9.20 -8.33 -3.31
C THR A 116 -8.96 -7.03 -2.53
N ASP A 117 -8.85 -7.12 -1.22
CA ASP A 117 -8.47 -5.97 -0.40
C ASP A 117 -7.03 -5.53 -0.73
N PRO A 118 -6.80 -4.23 -0.95
CA PRO A 118 -5.46 -3.73 -1.28
C PRO A 118 -4.53 -3.84 -0.07
N GLN A 119 -3.37 -4.45 -0.29
CA GLN A 119 -2.25 -4.40 0.64
C GLN A 119 -1.53 -3.07 0.44
N ILE A 120 -1.42 -2.25 1.48
CA ILE A 120 -0.83 -0.92 1.41
C ILE A 120 0.54 -0.94 2.09
N THR A 121 1.57 -0.55 1.35
CA THR A 121 2.94 -0.40 1.84
C THR A 121 3.33 1.07 1.87
N ILE A 122 3.78 1.57 3.02
CA ILE A 122 4.36 2.90 3.15
C ILE A 122 5.80 2.85 2.62
N ARG A 123 6.12 3.69 1.63
CA ARG A 123 7.49 3.83 1.09
C ARG A 123 8.27 4.92 1.79
N GLU A 124 7.64 6.05 1.96
CA GLU A 124 8.18 7.22 2.64
C GLU A 124 7.05 7.92 3.36
N ILE A 125 7.34 8.52 4.50
CA ILE A 125 6.38 9.33 5.24
C ILE A 125 7.11 10.40 6.05
N ASP A 126 6.59 11.61 5.97
CA ASP A 126 6.96 12.74 6.81
C ASP A 126 5.69 13.50 7.26
N GLU A 127 5.85 14.59 8.00
CA GLU A 127 4.72 15.37 8.50
C GLU A 127 3.78 15.83 7.38
N GLN A 128 4.33 16.32 6.28
CA GLN A 128 3.56 16.91 5.18
C GLN A 128 3.28 15.94 4.04
N THR A 129 4.22 15.06 3.72
CA THR A 129 4.10 14.17 2.55
C THR A 129 4.09 12.69 2.92
N GLY A 130 3.74 11.85 1.97
CA GLY A 130 3.86 10.41 2.07
C GLY A 130 3.78 9.76 0.71
N SER A 131 4.53 8.67 0.55
CA SER A 131 4.51 7.82 -0.64
C SER A 131 4.08 6.40 -0.27
N PHE A 132 3.15 5.85 -1.05
CA PHE A 132 2.51 4.56 -0.78
C PHE A 132 2.47 3.71 -2.05
N VAL A 133 2.49 2.40 -1.87
CA VAL A 133 2.21 1.43 -2.92
C VAL A 133 1.06 0.56 -2.46
N THR A 134 0.07 0.36 -3.31
CA THR A 134 -0.99 -0.63 -3.10
C THR A 134 -0.78 -1.81 -4.04
N ASP A 135 -1.12 -3.01 -3.59
CA ASP A 135 -1.00 -4.25 -4.32
C ASP A 135 -2.25 -5.10 -4.11
N PHE A 136 -2.92 -5.49 -5.19
CA PHE A 136 -4.17 -6.25 -5.13
C PHE A 136 -4.51 -6.89 -6.48
N TYR A 137 -5.55 -7.72 -6.48
CA TYR A 137 -6.05 -8.35 -7.69
C TYR A 137 -7.45 -7.87 -8.03
N VAL A 138 -7.73 -7.76 -9.32
CA VAL A 138 -9.08 -7.49 -9.84
C VAL A 138 -9.46 -8.52 -10.88
N THR A 139 -10.72 -8.89 -10.89
CA THR A 139 -11.31 -9.73 -11.91
C THR A 139 -12.23 -8.89 -12.80
N THR A 140 -12.07 -9.02 -14.09
CA THR A 140 -12.98 -8.43 -15.08
C THR A 140 -13.68 -9.55 -15.83
N SER A 141 -14.93 -9.33 -16.20
CA SER A 141 -15.68 -10.25 -17.04
C SER A 141 -16.14 -9.51 -18.28
N ASP A 142 -15.76 -9.99 -19.44
CA ASP A 142 -16.49 -9.74 -20.67
C ASP A 142 -17.34 -10.98 -21.01
N ALA A 143 -18.16 -10.93 -22.05
CA ALA A 143 -19.28 -11.85 -22.24
C ALA A 143 -18.92 -13.37 -22.24
N GLU A 144 -17.65 -13.74 -22.33
CA GLU A 144 -17.22 -15.14 -22.48
C GLU A 144 -16.03 -15.54 -21.57
N THR A 145 -15.27 -14.58 -21.02
CA THR A 145 -14.04 -14.87 -20.27
C THR A 145 -13.90 -14.02 -19.02
N GLU A 146 -13.51 -14.69 -17.94
CA GLU A 146 -13.08 -14.04 -16.70
C GLU A 146 -11.57 -13.86 -16.72
N ASN A 147 -11.12 -12.62 -16.63
CA ASN A 147 -9.71 -12.28 -16.64
C ASN A 147 -9.27 -11.76 -15.26
N LEU A 148 -8.16 -12.28 -14.75
CA LEU A 148 -7.54 -11.85 -13.52
C LEU A 148 -6.39 -10.89 -13.83
N TYR A 149 -6.33 -9.77 -13.12
CA TYR A 149 -5.25 -8.79 -13.23
C TYR A 149 -4.61 -8.56 -11.86
N HIS A 150 -3.30 -8.53 -11.83
CA HIS A 150 -2.52 -7.98 -10.73
C HIS A 150 -2.43 -6.47 -10.91
N VAL A 151 -2.83 -5.72 -9.90
CA VAL A 151 -2.84 -4.26 -9.91
C VAL A 151 -1.87 -3.74 -8.87
N GLN A 152 -0.99 -2.86 -9.31
CA GLN A 152 -0.10 -2.13 -8.42
C GLN A 152 -0.28 -0.64 -8.66
N GLU A 153 -0.47 0.13 -7.58
CA GLU A 153 -0.64 1.57 -7.64
C GLU A 153 0.43 2.26 -6.81
N TYR A 154 0.94 3.37 -7.30
CA TYR A 154 1.82 4.27 -6.56
C TYR A 154 1.09 5.57 -6.28
N TYR A 155 1.22 6.05 -5.03
CA TYR A 155 0.65 7.30 -4.56
C TYR A 155 1.74 8.16 -3.95
N ARG A 156 1.75 9.45 -4.29
CA ARG A 156 2.44 10.48 -3.53
C ARG A 156 1.43 11.52 -3.08
N LEU A 157 1.36 11.75 -1.78
CA LEU A 157 0.38 12.61 -1.14
C LEU A 157 1.05 13.79 -0.45
N ARG A 158 0.28 14.89 -0.34
CA ARG A 158 0.58 15.99 0.57
C ARG A 158 -0.61 16.18 1.52
N TYR A 159 -0.35 16.11 2.80
CA TYR A 159 -1.31 16.36 3.86
C TYR A 159 -1.45 17.87 4.13
N THR A 160 -2.67 18.30 4.39
CA THR A 160 -3.00 19.59 4.99
C THR A 160 -4.12 19.38 6.02
N SER A 161 -4.31 20.32 6.92
CA SER A 161 -5.40 20.27 7.92
C SER A 161 -6.81 20.13 7.31
N ASP A 162 -6.99 20.54 6.07
CA ASP A 162 -8.27 20.48 5.38
C ASP A 162 -8.48 19.17 4.64
N ARG A 163 -7.42 18.64 4.00
CA ARG A 163 -7.47 17.41 3.19
C ARG A 163 -6.10 16.93 2.73
N ASN A 164 -6.07 15.70 2.25
CA ASN A 164 -4.94 15.19 1.47
C ASN A 164 -5.04 15.65 0.01
N TYR A 165 -3.89 15.97 -0.60
CA TYR A 165 -3.75 16.22 -2.03
C TYR A 165 -2.93 15.12 -2.68
N LEU A 166 -3.36 14.67 -3.86
CA LEU A 166 -2.61 13.73 -4.67
C LEU A 166 -1.61 14.49 -5.54
N LEU A 167 -0.31 14.28 -5.27
CA LEU A 167 0.79 14.88 -6.03
C LEU A 167 1.20 14.04 -7.23
N ASN A 168 1.22 12.71 -7.07
CA ASN A 168 1.49 11.76 -8.14
C ASN A 168 0.68 10.48 -7.94
N TYR A 169 0.27 9.88 -9.06
CA TYR A 169 -0.45 8.62 -9.13
C TYR A 169 -0.04 7.84 -10.37
N GLU A 170 0.30 6.58 -10.15
CA GLU A 170 0.60 5.64 -11.22
C GLU A 170 -0.13 4.32 -10.95
N ARG A 171 -0.56 3.64 -12.02
CA ARG A 171 -1.15 2.31 -11.94
C ARG A 171 -0.58 1.43 -13.02
N THR A 172 -0.18 0.24 -12.65
CA THR A 172 0.08 -0.87 -13.56
C THR A 172 -0.97 -1.95 -13.38
N MET A 173 -1.33 -2.61 -14.46
CA MET A 173 -2.27 -3.73 -14.46
C MET A 173 -1.71 -4.80 -15.39
N ASP A 174 -1.30 -5.92 -14.80
CA ASP A 174 -0.74 -7.04 -15.52
C ASP A 174 -1.70 -8.22 -15.51
N GLN A 175 -2.06 -8.74 -16.68
CA GLN A 175 -2.95 -9.90 -16.78
C GLN A 175 -2.23 -11.15 -16.25
N VAL A 176 -2.89 -11.84 -15.32
CA VAL A 176 -2.41 -13.11 -14.78
C VAL A 176 -2.92 -14.24 -15.65
N PHE A 177 -2.03 -14.86 -16.41
CA PHE A 177 -2.36 -16.03 -17.22
C PHE A 177 -2.39 -17.27 -16.31
N ARG A 178 -3.52 -17.99 -16.32
CA ARG A 178 -3.56 -19.33 -15.77
C ARG A 178 -3.01 -20.27 -16.84
N GLU A 179 -1.96 -21.01 -16.52
CA GLU A 179 -1.62 -22.19 -17.30
C GLU A 179 -2.80 -23.16 -17.20
N ASN A 180 -3.56 -23.24 -18.28
CA ASN A 180 -4.53 -24.31 -18.41
C ASN A 180 -3.71 -25.60 -18.57
N GLY A 181 -3.67 -26.42 -17.50
CA GLY A 181 -3.14 -27.76 -17.54
C GLY A 181 -3.97 -28.67 -18.50
#